data_8a82548bc4923664c7a2f0154868b65b
#
_entry.id   8a82548bc4923664c7a2f0154868b65b
#
_cell.length_a   1.000
_cell.length_b   1.000
_cell.length_c   1.000
_cell.angle_alpha   90.00
_cell.angle_beta   90.00
_cell.angle_gamma   90.00
#
_symmetry.space_group_name_H-M   'P 1'
#
loop_
_entity.id
_entity.type
_entity.pdbx_description
1 polymer ?
#
loop_
_entity_poly.entity_id
_entity_poly.type
_entity_poly.pdbx_seq_one_letter_code
_entity_poly.pdbx_strand_id
1 'polypeptide(L)'
;MKKLAVLSLACMLTLSVLASFHSTTSTPFMSLDTLKIPDGVDPNDENWKGIDLAPKAPVQPLTIDEQLKKFLLPEGYKMQPILTEPQIQQPAEIVFDGNGRMYVLELRSYMLDADSKNELEPTSRISRWEDKNNDGIYETGTAFVDGLIFPRFVLPYGKNSVLTMESDQDNIYKYTDTNGDGKADKKEFFTNKYGRSGNVEHQQAFLFYGMDNWLYSTVNAFRIRETPNGIIREKTGANRAQWGITQDDDGKLYFQGGASGVPSHFQFPIQYGNFDVPNELAAGFVVPYGAAVKISDMQGGMDEIRQPDGSLNRVTGSAGNDIFRGDRLPASVRGQLFYGEPVARIVRQINPIKKDGLTTLHNVFQDQKSEFIRSTDPLFRPIDMATAPDGTMYIVDMYHGIIQEGQWTPKGSYLRTKIEQYKLDKVVGLGRIWRVSHEGFQRDTKQPRMYDDKSATLVTYLNHPNGWWQDMAQQVLV
;
A
#
# COMPACT_ATOMS: atom_id res chain seq x y z
N MET A 1 -8.39 -65.05 -67.40
CA MET A 1 -9.13 -66.28 -67.11
C MET A 1 -9.12 -66.59 -65.62
N LYS A 2 -10.30 -66.90 -65.09
CA LYS A 2 -10.63 -67.50 -63.79
C LYS A 2 -10.59 -66.52 -62.56
N LYS A 3 -11.75 -66.00 -62.17
CA LYS A 3 -12.82 -66.53 -61.29
C LYS A 3 -12.40 -66.41 -59.82
N LEU A 4 -12.97 -65.41 -59.19
CA LEU A 4 -14.05 -65.39 -58.12
C LEU A 4 -14.00 -66.56 -57.14
N ALA A 5 -13.84 -66.21 -55.89
CA ALA A 5 -14.59 -66.80 -54.76
C ALA A 5 -14.81 -65.80 -53.68
N VAL A 6 -16.05 -65.49 -53.45
CA VAL A 6 -16.60 -64.74 -52.31
C VAL A 6 -16.69 -65.72 -51.14
N LEU A 7 -16.18 -65.34 -49.97
CA LEU A 7 -16.55 -65.99 -48.72
C LEU A 7 -16.91 -64.89 -47.71
N SER A 8 -18.17 -64.79 -47.43
CA SER A 8 -18.78 -63.98 -46.39
C SER A 8 -18.48 -64.65 -45.05
N LEU A 9 -17.77 -63.91 -44.16
CA LEU A 9 -17.68 -64.28 -42.78
C LEU A 9 -18.34 -63.19 -41.98
N ALA A 10 -19.52 -63.47 -41.48
CA ALA A 10 -20.22 -62.61 -40.54
C ALA A 10 -19.48 -62.65 -39.19
N CYS A 11 -18.82 -61.54 -38.87
CA CYS A 11 -18.25 -61.32 -37.56
C CYS A 11 -19.24 -60.50 -36.75
N MET A 12 -19.90 -61.10 -35.80
CA MET A 12 -20.66 -60.37 -34.75
C MET A 12 -19.70 -59.53 -33.97
N LEU A 13 -19.73 -58.25 -34.18
CA LEU A 13 -19.13 -57.27 -33.27
C LEU A 13 -20.10 -57.02 -32.11
N THR A 14 -19.82 -57.62 -31.00
CA THR A 14 -20.38 -57.24 -29.71
C THR A 14 -19.84 -55.86 -29.36
N LEU A 15 -20.66 -54.82 -29.48
CA LEU A 15 -20.39 -53.50 -28.91
C LEU A 15 -20.40 -53.59 -27.36
N SER A 16 -19.22 -53.71 -26.76
CA SER A 16 -19.06 -53.42 -25.34
C SER A 16 -19.04 -51.88 -25.19
N VAL A 17 -20.19 -51.33 -24.82
CA VAL A 17 -20.30 -49.95 -24.33
C VAL A 17 -19.56 -49.87 -22.98
N LEU A 18 -18.32 -49.45 -23.00
CA LEU A 18 -17.64 -48.97 -21.82
C LEU A 18 -18.30 -47.65 -21.37
N ALA A 19 -19.26 -47.75 -20.49
CA ALA A 19 -19.78 -46.61 -19.77
C ALA A 19 -18.64 -46.09 -18.86
N SER A 20 -17.91 -45.08 -19.33
CA SER A 20 -17.00 -44.28 -18.48
C SER A 20 -17.88 -43.56 -17.47
N PHE A 21 -17.98 -44.10 -16.28
CA PHE A 21 -18.49 -43.37 -15.15
C PHE A 21 -17.48 -42.23 -14.87
N HIS A 22 -17.76 -41.05 -15.44
CA HIS A 22 -17.20 -39.82 -14.90
C HIS A 22 -17.80 -39.68 -13.51
N SER A 23 -17.04 -40.01 -12.51
CA SER A 23 -17.31 -39.59 -11.15
C SER A 23 -17.21 -38.06 -11.14
N THR A 24 -18.32 -37.41 -11.41
CA THR A 24 -18.49 -36.03 -10.98
C THR A 24 -18.49 -36.08 -9.46
N THR A 25 -17.34 -35.75 -8.87
CA THR A 25 -17.31 -35.34 -7.47
C THR A 25 -18.20 -34.09 -7.42
N SER A 26 -19.47 -34.32 -7.14
CA SER A 26 -20.35 -33.27 -6.69
C SER A 26 -19.72 -32.73 -5.42
N THR A 27 -19.12 -31.54 -5.50
CA THR A 27 -18.92 -30.71 -4.30
C THR A 27 -20.25 -30.75 -3.55
N PRO A 28 -20.27 -31.12 -2.27
CA PRO A 28 -21.51 -31.14 -1.53
C PRO A 28 -22.09 -29.73 -1.60
N PHE A 29 -23.22 -29.58 -2.27
CA PHE A 29 -24.08 -28.43 -2.07
C PHE A 29 -24.33 -28.39 -0.57
N MET A 30 -23.74 -27.42 0.12
CA MET A 30 -24.12 -27.12 1.48
C MET A 30 -25.65 -26.90 1.45
N SER A 31 -26.36 -27.72 2.20
CA SER A 31 -27.81 -27.59 2.30
C SER A 31 -28.14 -26.17 2.71
N LEU A 32 -29.11 -25.56 2.05
CA LEU A 32 -29.67 -24.24 2.37
C LEU A 32 -30.27 -24.16 3.80
N ASP A 33 -30.21 -25.21 4.57
CA ASP A 33 -30.98 -25.38 5.81
C ASP A 33 -30.39 -24.76 7.08
N THR A 34 -29.28 -24.03 6.98
CA THR A 34 -28.78 -23.24 8.11
C THR A 34 -28.07 -21.96 7.63
N LEU A 35 -28.84 -21.02 7.09
CA LEU A 35 -28.45 -19.63 7.04
C LEU A 35 -28.30 -19.13 8.48
N LYS A 36 -27.13 -19.36 9.08
CA LYS A 36 -26.84 -18.79 10.38
C LYS A 36 -26.63 -17.29 10.16
N ILE A 37 -27.57 -16.49 10.65
CA ILE A 37 -27.40 -15.04 10.72
C ILE A 37 -26.12 -14.79 11.53
N PRO A 38 -25.23 -13.90 11.06
CA PRO A 38 -24.00 -13.59 11.77
C PRO A 38 -24.25 -13.21 13.23
N ASP A 39 -23.35 -13.59 14.11
CA ASP A 39 -23.48 -13.33 15.56
C ASP A 39 -23.57 -11.82 15.82
N GLY A 40 -24.58 -11.41 16.60
CA GLY A 40 -24.84 -10.02 16.95
C GLY A 40 -25.71 -9.24 15.97
N VAL A 41 -26.18 -9.85 14.88
CA VAL A 41 -27.12 -9.24 13.93
C VAL A 41 -28.55 -9.59 14.32
N ASP A 42 -29.39 -8.58 14.53
CA ASP A 42 -30.83 -8.74 14.55
C ASP A 42 -31.42 -8.43 13.16
N PRO A 43 -31.91 -9.44 12.42
CA PRO A 43 -32.43 -9.24 11.05
C PRO A 43 -33.64 -8.31 10.98
N ASN A 44 -34.28 -8.02 12.12
CA ASN A 44 -35.43 -7.11 12.20
C ASN A 44 -35.01 -5.67 12.49
N ASP A 45 -33.72 -5.42 12.79
CA ASP A 45 -33.22 -4.07 12.97
C ASP A 45 -33.23 -3.32 11.63
N GLU A 46 -33.66 -2.05 11.65
CA GLU A 46 -33.74 -1.18 10.46
C GLU A 46 -32.39 -1.04 9.74
N ASN A 47 -31.27 -1.12 10.48
CA ASN A 47 -29.92 -1.06 9.89
C ASN A 47 -29.59 -2.24 8.96
N TRP A 48 -30.32 -3.36 9.10
CA TRP A 48 -30.12 -4.56 8.26
C TRP A 48 -31.18 -4.71 7.17
N LYS A 49 -32.13 -3.80 7.11
CA LYS A 49 -33.19 -3.85 6.12
C LYS A 49 -32.66 -3.74 4.70
N GLY A 50 -32.90 -4.74 3.88
CA GLY A 50 -32.45 -4.82 2.49
C GLY A 50 -31.00 -5.26 2.31
N ILE A 51 -30.27 -5.59 3.39
CA ILE A 51 -28.92 -6.14 3.29
C ILE A 51 -28.99 -7.63 3.06
N ASP A 52 -28.29 -8.10 2.02
CA ASP A 52 -28.18 -9.53 1.74
C ASP A 52 -27.21 -10.17 2.77
N LEU A 53 -27.79 -10.98 3.65
CA LEU A 53 -27.09 -11.76 4.68
C LEU A 53 -26.86 -13.21 4.26
N ALA A 54 -27.27 -13.61 3.06
CA ALA A 54 -27.09 -14.98 2.57
C ALA A 54 -25.59 -15.34 2.49
N PRO A 55 -25.22 -16.59 2.79
CA PRO A 55 -23.86 -17.06 2.60
C PRO A 55 -23.36 -16.81 1.18
N LYS A 56 -22.12 -16.37 1.07
CA LYS A 56 -21.44 -16.15 -0.20
C LYS A 56 -20.30 -17.16 -0.37
N ALA A 57 -19.91 -17.39 -1.61
CA ALA A 57 -18.69 -18.15 -1.86
C ALA A 57 -17.49 -17.43 -1.19
N PRO A 58 -16.61 -18.16 -0.51
CA PRO A 58 -15.41 -17.57 0.05
C PRO A 58 -14.58 -16.86 -1.03
N VAL A 59 -14.10 -15.67 -0.71
CA VAL A 59 -13.15 -14.97 -1.58
C VAL A 59 -11.86 -15.76 -1.64
N GLN A 60 -11.34 -15.95 -2.85
CA GLN A 60 -10.07 -16.63 -3.11
C GLN A 60 -9.06 -15.66 -3.68
N PRO A 61 -7.78 -15.79 -3.32
CA PRO A 61 -6.72 -15.03 -3.98
C PRO A 61 -6.68 -15.33 -5.48
N LEU A 62 -6.52 -14.29 -6.27
CA LEU A 62 -6.31 -14.39 -7.70
C LEU A 62 -4.83 -14.67 -8.01
N THR A 63 -4.55 -15.37 -9.08
CA THR A 63 -3.21 -15.39 -9.66
C THR A 63 -2.83 -13.98 -10.14
N ILE A 64 -1.54 -13.73 -10.36
CA ILE A 64 -1.05 -12.45 -10.88
C ILE A 64 -1.75 -12.10 -12.20
N ASP A 65 -1.85 -13.04 -13.13
CA ASP A 65 -2.48 -12.84 -14.45
C ASP A 65 -3.99 -12.55 -14.35
N GLU A 66 -4.66 -13.13 -13.38
CA GLU A 66 -6.07 -12.86 -13.12
C GLU A 66 -6.26 -11.48 -12.48
N GLN A 67 -5.40 -11.08 -11.53
CA GLN A 67 -5.48 -9.77 -10.90
C GLN A 67 -5.17 -8.65 -11.90
N LEU A 68 -4.21 -8.84 -12.80
CA LEU A 68 -3.91 -7.88 -13.87
C LEU A 68 -5.15 -7.52 -14.71
N LYS A 69 -6.06 -8.48 -14.92
CA LYS A 69 -7.33 -8.27 -15.64
C LYS A 69 -8.40 -7.54 -14.81
N LYS A 70 -8.17 -7.34 -13.51
CA LYS A 70 -9.08 -6.66 -12.60
C LYS A 70 -8.76 -5.18 -12.43
N PHE A 71 -7.60 -4.73 -12.88
CA PHE A 71 -7.23 -3.32 -12.85
C PHE A 71 -7.90 -2.54 -13.99
N LEU A 72 -8.39 -1.36 -13.64
CA LEU A 72 -8.92 -0.36 -14.55
C LEU A 72 -8.05 0.89 -14.40
N LEU A 73 -7.36 1.25 -15.46
CA LEU A 73 -6.37 2.31 -15.53
C LEU A 73 -6.72 3.29 -16.66
N PRO A 74 -6.21 4.52 -16.66
CA PRO A 74 -6.26 5.39 -17.82
C PRO A 74 -5.54 4.76 -19.04
N GLU A 75 -5.87 5.25 -20.22
CA GLU A 75 -5.29 4.77 -21.48
C GLU A 75 -3.76 4.85 -21.47
N GLY A 76 -3.10 3.81 -21.98
CA GLY A 76 -1.65 3.67 -22.06
C GLY A 76 -0.96 3.20 -20.76
N TYR A 77 -1.63 3.23 -19.62
CA TYR A 77 -1.06 2.76 -18.35
C TYR A 77 -1.24 1.26 -18.16
N LYS A 78 -0.27 0.64 -17.48
CA LYS A 78 -0.24 -0.79 -17.16
C LYS A 78 0.33 -1.03 -15.77
N MET A 79 -0.16 -2.10 -15.11
CA MET A 79 0.45 -2.65 -13.90
C MET A 79 1.39 -3.78 -14.27
N GLN A 80 2.55 -3.84 -13.62
CA GLN A 80 3.54 -4.92 -13.78
C GLN A 80 3.95 -5.43 -12.39
N PRO A 81 3.98 -6.76 -12.14
CA PRO A 81 4.44 -7.28 -10.86
C PRO A 81 5.95 -7.08 -10.72
N ILE A 82 6.40 -6.67 -9.53
CA ILE A 82 7.82 -6.45 -9.21
C ILE A 82 8.30 -7.44 -8.17
N LEU A 83 7.47 -7.69 -7.17
CA LEU A 83 7.72 -8.61 -6.08
C LEU A 83 6.37 -9.08 -5.54
N THR A 84 6.22 -10.39 -5.31
CA THR A 84 4.91 -10.97 -4.94
C THR A 84 5.07 -12.04 -3.87
N GLU A 85 3.96 -12.50 -3.34
CA GLU A 85 3.96 -13.72 -2.51
C GLU A 85 4.53 -14.91 -3.32
N PRO A 86 5.20 -15.87 -2.69
CA PRO A 86 5.45 -16.01 -1.24
C PRO A 86 6.66 -15.26 -0.72
N GLN A 87 7.37 -14.47 -1.56
CA GLN A 87 8.60 -13.79 -1.17
C GLN A 87 8.35 -12.73 -0.10
N ILE A 88 7.24 -11.99 -0.21
CA ILE A 88 6.80 -10.99 0.79
C ILE A 88 5.42 -11.35 1.32
N GLN A 89 5.11 -10.82 2.52
CA GLN A 89 3.81 -11.01 3.17
C GLN A 89 3.35 -9.71 3.81
N GLN A 90 2.12 -9.28 3.48
CA GLN A 90 1.49 -8.10 4.06
C GLN A 90 2.42 -6.86 4.05
N PRO A 91 2.98 -6.49 2.87
CA PRO A 91 3.83 -5.32 2.76
C PRO A 91 3.02 -4.06 3.09
N ALA A 92 3.65 -3.11 3.80
CA ALA A 92 3.01 -1.88 4.25
C ALA A 92 3.73 -0.61 3.80
N GLU A 93 5.02 -0.67 3.55
CA GLU A 93 5.82 0.45 3.09
C GLU A 93 6.98 -0.05 2.25
N ILE A 94 7.36 0.69 1.23
CA ILE A 94 8.60 0.47 0.49
C ILE A 94 9.45 1.73 0.46
N VAL A 95 10.76 1.53 0.58
CA VAL A 95 11.74 2.59 0.41
C VAL A 95 12.96 2.06 -0.33
N PHE A 96 13.72 2.94 -0.97
CA PHE A 96 14.93 2.57 -1.67
C PHE A 96 16.14 3.26 -1.04
N ASP A 97 17.25 2.53 -0.90
CA ASP A 97 18.49 3.12 -0.44
C ASP A 97 19.33 3.68 -1.59
N GLY A 98 20.43 4.35 -1.26
CA GLY A 98 21.30 5.01 -2.24
C GLY A 98 21.92 4.09 -3.31
N ASN A 99 21.81 2.77 -3.16
CA ASN A 99 22.20 1.78 -4.17
C ASN A 99 21.01 1.14 -4.87
N GLY A 100 19.78 1.69 -4.68
CA GLY A 100 18.57 1.20 -5.33
C GLY A 100 18.02 -0.11 -4.77
N ARG A 101 18.53 -0.56 -3.62
CA ARG A 101 17.97 -1.73 -2.96
C ARG A 101 16.65 -1.36 -2.32
N MET A 102 15.63 -2.17 -2.54
CA MET A 102 14.29 -1.96 -1.99
C MET A 102 14.19 -2.59 -0.61
N TYR A 103 13.78 -1.81 0.38
CA TYR A 103 13.38 -2.31 1.69
C TYR A 103 11.86 -2.35 1.75
N VAL A 104 11.31 -3.47 2.22
CA VAL A 104 9.88 -3.70 2.38
C VAL A 104 9.59 -3.90 3.85
N LEU A 105 8.73 -3.07 4.40
CA LEU A 105 8.17 -3.24 5.74
C LEU A 105 6.97 -4.20 5.64
N GLU A 106 7.02 -5.32 6.35
CA GLU A 106 6.01 -6.37 6.33
C GLU A 106 5.29 -6.45 7.67
N LEU A 107 3.99 -6.13 7.71
CA LEU A 107 3.14 -6.19 8.91
C LEU A 107 2.47 -7.56 9.04
N ARG A 108 3.26 -8.58 9.33
CA ARG A 108 2.84 -9.98 9.28
C ARG A 108 1.83 -10.41 10.34
N SER A 109 1.62 -9.58 11.35
CA SER A 109 0.63 -9.80 12.41
C SER A 109 -0.68 -9.03 12.21
N TYR A 110 -0.77 -8.15 11.18
CA TYR A 110 -1.95 -7.31 10.96
C TYR A 110 -3.18 -8.12 10.58
N MET A 111 -4.25 -7.95 11.35
CA MET A 111 -5.59 -8.50 11.08
C MET A 111 -5.61 -9.96 10.59
N LEU A 112 -4.87 -10.84 11.26
CA LEU A 112 -4.86 -12.28 10.96
C LEU A 112 -6.20 -12.94 11.24
N ASP A 113 -7.04 -12.30 12.03
CA ASP A 113 -8.44 -12.63 12.23
C ASP A 113 -9.27 -11.36 12.42
N ALA A 114 -10.59 -11.50 12.44
CA ALA A 114 -11.51 -10.38 12.59
C ALA A 114 -11.58 -9.81 14.02
N ASP A 115 -10.88 -10.38 14.97
CA ASP A 115 -10.78 -9.88 16.35
C ASP A 115 -9.43 -9.19 16.62
N SER A 116 -8.58 -9.01 15.58
CA SER A 116 -7.24 -8.42 15.63
C SER A 116 -6.34 -9.03 16.71
N LYS A 117 -6.44 -10.35 16.92
CA LYS A 117 -5.64 -11.03 17.92
C LYS A 117 -4.17 -11.10 17.50
N ASN A 118 -3.29 -10.96 18.49
CA ASN A 118 -1.85 -11.16 18.32
C ASN A 118 -1.17 -10.16 17.38
N GLU A 119 -1.75 -8.99 17.13
CA GLU A 119 -1.13 -7.96 16.27
C GLU A 119 0.21 -7.47 16.81
N LEU A 120 0.42 -7.51 18.12
CA LEU A 120 1.68 -7.11 18.75
C LEU A 120 2.66 -8.28 18.98
N GLU A 121 2.46 -9.42 18.30
CA GLU A 121 3.45 -10.48 18.32
C GLU A 121 4.67 -10.13 17.44
N PRO A 122 5.90 -10.53 17.84
CA PRO A 122 7.12 -10.16 17.13
C PRO A 122 7.32 -11.03 15.86
N THR A 123 6.39 -10.95 14.92
CA THR A 123 6.39 -11.74 13.67
C THR A 123 6.64 -10.91 12.44
N SER A 124 6.61 -9.60 12.57
CA SER A 124 6.82 -8.65 11.46
C SER A 124 8.31 -8.48 11.13
N ARG A 125 8.61 -7.94 9.96
CA ARG A 125 10.00 -7.77 9.50
C ARG A 125 10.18 -6.58 8.58
N ILE A 126 11.45 -6.23 8.35
CA ILE A 126 11.93 -5.47 7.21
C ILE A 126 12.73 -6.40 6.33
N SER A 127 12.31 -6.61 5.10
CA SER A 127 13.09 -7.36 4.10
C SER A 127 13.79 -6.41 3.13
N ARG A 128 15.00 -6.83 2.64
CA ARG A 128 15.79 -6.09 1.67
C ARG A 128 15.89 -6.87 0.38
N TRP A 129 15.63 -6.22 -0.77
CA TRP A 129 15.53 -6.84 -2.08
C TRP A 129 16.43 -6.14 -3.09
N GLU A 130 17.00 -6.91 -4.01
CA GLU A 130 17.89 -6.45 -5.07
C GLU A 130 17.46 -7.02 -6.43
N ASP A 131 17.45 -6.15 -7.44
CA ASP A 131 17.35 -6.51 -8.87
C ASP A 131 18.77 -6.68 -9.40
N LYS A 132 19.35 -7.88 -9.29
CA LYS A 132 20.74 -8.13 -9.63
C LYS A 132 20.99 -8.26 -11.13
N ASN A 133 20.01 -8.77 -11.86
CA ASN A 133 20.10 -8.96 -13.30
C ASN A 133 19.65 -7.73 -14.09
N ASN A 134 19.09 -6.73 -13.38
CA ASN A 134 18.59 -5.48 -13.94
C ASN A 134 17.46 -5.67 -14.96
N ASP A 135 16.56 -6.63 -14.71
CA ASP A 135 15.37 -6.82 -15.53
C ASP A 135 14.14 -6.03 -14.99
N GLY A 136 14.29 -5.46 -13.80
CA GLY A 136 13.26 -4.69 -13.13
C GLY A 136 12.38 -5.52 -12.20
N ILE A 137 12.76 -6.77 -11.93
CA ILE A 137 12.14 -7.66 -10.94
C ILE A 137 13.12 -7.82 -9.78
N TYR A 138 12.62 -7.80 -8.55
CA TYR A 138 13.46 -7.93 -7.37
C TYR A 138 13.50 -9.40 -6.92
N GLU A 139 14.47 -10.16 -7.41
CA GLU A 139 14.55 -11.61 -7.21
C GLU A 139 15.42 -12.06 -6.04
N THR A 140 16.33 -11.20 -5.55
CA THR A 140 17.23 -11.56 -4.45
C THR A 140 16.86 -10.81 -3.18
N GLY A 141 16.39 -11.55 -2.18
CA GLY A 141 15.91 -10.97 -0.92
C GLY A 141 16.49 -11.61 0.34
N THR A 142 16.54 -10.81 1.41
CA THR A 142 16.92 -11.22 2.77
C THR A 142 15.97 -10.62 3.79
N ALA A 143 15.74 -11.30 4.91
CA ALA A 143 15.14 -10.68 6.10
C ALA A 143 16.22 -9.78 6.73
N PHE A 144 16.16 -8.47 6.49
CA PHE A 144 17.14 -7.51 6.98
C PHE A 144 17.03 -7.31 8.48
N VAL A 145 15.81 -7.10 8.99
CA VAL A 145 15.48 -7.14 10.43
C VAL A 145 14.26 -8.03 10.59
N ASP A 146 14.35 -9.05 11.42
CA ASP A 146 13.25 -9.99 11.68
C ASP A 146 12.79 -9.92 13.14
N GLY A 147 11.59 -10.41 13.43
CA GLY A 147 11.07 -10.49 14.79
C GLY A 147 10.67 -9.11 15.36
N LEU A 148 10.18 -8.21 14.52
CA LEU A 148 9.70 -6.89 14.93
C LEU A 148 8.25 -6.93 15.39
N ILE A 149 7.91 -6.10 16.38
CA ILE A 149 6.55 -5.88 16.87
C ILE A 149 5.90 -4.76 16.06
N PHE A 150 5.16 -5.11 15.03
CA PHE A 150 4.37 -4.18 14.20
C PHE A 150 5.14 -2.89 13.89
N PRO A 151 6.22 -2.95 13.08
CA PRO A 151 7.09 -1.80 12.83
C PRO A 151 6.34 -0.67 12.14
N ARG A 152 6.71 0.58 12.47
CA ARG A 152 5.95 1.77 12.10
C ARG A 152 6.44 2.45 10.83
N PHE A 153 7.67 2.19 10.45
CA PHE A 153 8.32 2.73 9.25
C PHE A 153 9.63 2.00 8.97
N VAL A 154 10.16 2.18 7.80
CA VAL A 154 11.55 1.89 7.43
C VAL A 154 12.15 3.08 6.70
N LEU A 155 13.27 3.60 7.17
CA LEU A 155 14.00 4.70 6.53
C LEU A 155 15.47 4.32 6.33
N PRO A 156 15.99 4.21 5.10
CA PRO A 156 17.43 4.09 4.86
C PRO A 156 18.19 5.26 5.48
N TYR A 157 19.20 4.97 6.30
CA TYR A 157 19.93 5.98 7.03
C TYR A 157 21.42 5.64 7.11
N GLY A 158 22.12 5.99 6.05
CA GLY A 158 23.52 5.62 5.79
C GLY A 158 23.65 4.25 5.09
N LYS A 159 24.88 3.91 4.74
CA LYS A 159 25.17 2.67 3.99
C LYS A 159 24.80 1.44 4.82
N ASN A 160 24.03 0.54 4.23
CA ASN A 160 23.58 -0.72 4.84
C ASN A 160 22.84 -0.54 6.19
N SER A 161 22.14 0.56 6.38
CA SER A 161 21.47 0.85 7.64
C SER A 161 20.06 1.38 7.41
N VAL A 162 19.15 1.08 8.34
CA VAL A 162 17.82 1.65 8.39
C VAL A 162 17.48 2.13 9.79
N LEU A 163 16.61 3.14 9.88
CA LEU A 163 15.90 3.50 11.08
C LEU A 163 14.53 2.83 11.07
N THR A 164 14.09 2.35 12.23
CA THR A 164 12.72 1.86 12.45
C THR A 164 12.32 2.02 13.92
N MET A 165 11.01 1.91 14.16
CA MET A 165 10.38 1.93 15.48
C MET A 165 9.29 0.87 15.50
N GLU A 166 9.10 0.23 16.64
CA GLU A 166 8.04 -0.74 16.88
C GLU A 166 6.81 -0.08 17.50
N SER A 167 5.64 -0.67 17.33
CA SER A 167 4.39 -0.20 17.95
C SER A 167 4.47 -0.30 19.47
N ASP A 168 3.72 0.57 20.16
CA ASP A 168 3.71 0.72 21.62
C ASP A 168 5.08 1.01 22.25
N GLN A 169 6.04 1.44 21.43
CA GLN A 169 7.36 1.90 21.82
C GLN A 169 7.49 3.40 21.53
N ASP A 170 8.44 4.07 22.17
CA ASP A 170 8.76 5.47 21.87
C ASP A 170 10.19 5.68 21.37
N ASN A 171 10.92 4.59 21.16
CA ASN A 171 12.30 4.60 20.72
C ASN A 171 12.45 4.27 19.24
N ILE A 172 13.25 5.06 18.56
CA ILE A 172 13.75 4.75 17.22
C ILE A 172 15.14 4.11 17.39
N TYR A 173 15.36 3.03 16.65
CA TYR A 173 16.63 2.33 16.59
C TYR A 173 17.18 2.35 15.16
N LYS A 174 18.52 2.42 15.07
CA LYS A 174 19.28 2.18 13.85
C LYS A 174 19.73 0.72 13.80
N TYR A 175 19.40 0.06 12.72
CA TYR A 175 19.83 -1.31 12.44
C TYR A 175 20.83 -1.30 11.28
N THR A 176 21.98 -1.93 11.44
CA THR A 176 23.08 -1.91 10.48
C THR A 176 23.55 -3.33 10.16
N ASP A 177 23.75 -3.62 8.89
CA ASP A 177 24.46 -4.78 8.37
C ASP A 177 25.94 -4.41 8.25
N THR A 178 26.77 -4.84 9.22
CA THR A 178 28.20 -4.50 9.27
C THR A 178 29.07 -5.47 8.49
N ASN A 179 28.60 -6.68 8.23
CA ASN A 179 29.34 -7.73 7.56
C ASN A 179 29.00 -7.91 6.06
N GLY A 180 27.90 -7.26 5.59
CA GLY A 180 27.49 -7.25 4.19
C GLY A 180 26.68 -8.49 3.75
N ASP A 181 26.16 -9.28 4.68
CA ASP A 181 25.40 -10.49 4.36
C ASP A 181 23.90 -10.24 4.08
N GLY A 182 23.46 -8.98 4.23
CA GLY A 182 22.11 -8.58 3.98
C GLY A 182 21.19 -8.65 5.19
N LYS A 183 21.75 -8.88 6.37
CA LYS A 183 21.02 -8.91 7.65
C LYS A 183 21.65 -7.93 8.62
N ALA A 184 20.85 -7.19 9.34
CA ALA A 184 21.34 -6.32 10.38
C ALA A 184 21.87 -7.13 11.55
N ASP A 185 23.15 -6.89 11.90
CA ASP A 185 23.85 -7.53 13.02
C ASP A 185 24.14 -6.55 14.15
N LYS A 186 23.82 -5.26 13.96
CA LYS A 186 24.01 -4.19 14.96
C LYS A 186 22.71 -3.41 15.13
N LYS A 187 22.30 -3.20 16.41
CA LYS A 187 21.17 -2.35 16.81
C LYS A 187 21.65 -1.25 17.72
N GLU A 188 21.38 0.01 17.37
CA GLU A 188 21.81 1.20 18.11
C GLU A 188 20.60 2.09 18.43
N PHE A 189 20.56 2.63 19.65
CA PHE A 189 19.57 3.62 19.99
C PHE A 189 19.80 4.91 19.19
N PHE A 190 18.75 5.45 18.55
CA PHE A 190 18.83 6.69 17.78
C PHE A 190 18.19 7.86 18.54
N THR A 191 16.91 7.74 18.91
CA THR A 191 16.21 8.78 19.70
C THR A 191 14.99 8.19 20.39
N ASN A 192 14.39 8.95 21.31
CA ASN A 192 13.20 8.55 22.05
C ASN A 192 12.08 9.61 21.98
N LYS A 193 10.99 9.39 22.72
CA LYS A 193 9.81 10.27 22.81
C LYS A 193 9.15 10.47 21.44
N TYR A 194 9.09 9.42 20.67
CA TYR A 194 8.59 9.47 19.31
C TYR A 194 7.26 8.72 19.16
N GLY A 195 7.09 7.62 19.87
CA GLY A 195 5.95 6.74 19.80
C GLY A 195 4.79 7.13 20.73
N ARG A 196 3.69 6.48 20.54
CA ARG A 196 2.55 6.41 21.45
C ARG A 196 1.95 5.01 21.42
N SER A 197 1.17 4.65 22.44
CA SER A 197 0.42 3.42 22.50
C SER A 197 -1.04 3.61 22.04
N GLY A 198 -1.75 2.50 21.92
CA GLY A 198 -3.16 2.46 21.57
C GLY A 198 -3.41 1.71 20.27
N ASN A 199 -4.46 2.08 19.56
CA ASN A 199 -4.80 1.49 18.27
C ASN A 199 -3.62 1.52 17.29
N VAL A 200 -3.25 0.37 16.74
CA VAL A 200 -2.07 0.23 15.88
C VAL A 200 -2.19 1.00 14.56
N GLU A 201 -3.38 1.25 14.05
CA GLU A 201 -3.57 2.08 12.85
C GLU A 201 -3.41 3.58 13.12
N HIS A 202 -3.46 4.03 14.38
CA HIS A 202 -3.47 5.43 14.76
C HIS A 202 -2.21 5.88 15.51
N GLN A 203 -1.17 5.08 15.51
CA GLN A 203 0.14 5.48 16.01
C GLN A 203 0.92 6.20 14.91
N GLN A 204 1.97 6.93 15.25
CA GLN A 204 2.83 7.56 14.26
C GLN A 204 3.50 6.50 13.38
N ALA A 205 3.65 6.85 12.11
CA ALA A 205 4.26 6.01 11.09
C ALA A 205 5.06 6.87 10.10
N PHE A 206 5.78 6.27 9.20
CA PHE A 206 6.54 6.95 8.15
C PHE A 206 7.48 8.01 8.68
N LEU A 207 8.74 7.64 8.88
CA LEU A 207 9.80 8.62 9.11
C LEU A 207 10.32 9.08 7.74
N PHE A 208 10.21 10.36 7.45
CA PHE A 208 10.52 10.95 6.15
C PHE A 208 11.67 11.95 6.24
N TYR A 209 12.65 11.83 5.35
CA TYR A 209 13.80 12.76 5.26
C TYR A 209 13.45 13.90 4.29
N GLY A 210 13.20 15.10 4.81
CA GLY A 210 12.84 16.28 4.02
C GLY A 210 14.05 16.92 3.34
N MET A 211 13.80 17.68 2.26
CA MET A 211 14.83 18.49 1.56
C MET A 211 15.53 19.50 2.46
N ASP A 212 14.95 19.85 3.59
CA ASP A 212 15.54 20.73 4.61
C ASP A 212 16.45 20.01 5.60
N ASN A 213 16.71 18.71 5.34
CA ASN A 213 17.53 17.82 6.18
C ASN A 213 16.93 17.56 7.57
N TRP A 214 15.61 17.65 7.70
CA TRP A 214 14.88 17.27 8.89
C TRP A 214 14.11 15.97 8.65
N LEU A 215 13.88 15.24 9.73
CA LEU A 215 13.06 14.04 9.75
C LEU A 215 11.67 14.37 10.28
N TYR A 216 10.66 14.02 9.53
CA TYR A 216 9.24 14.21 9.83
C TYR A 216 8.54 12.88 10.00
N SER A 217 7.49 12.82 10.81
CA SER A 217 6.61 11.65 10.89
C SER A 217 5.15 12.04 10.94
N THR A 218 4.29 11.08 10.69
CA THR A 218 2.84 11.26 10.87
C THR A 218 2.51 11.51 12.34
N VAL A 219 1.39 12.18 12.62
CA VAL A 219 0.83 12.47 13.93
C VAL A 219 1.64 13.46 14.78
N ASN A 220 2.96 13.42 14.72
CA ASN A 220 3.82 14.25 15.57
C ASN A 220 3.83 15.72 15.15
N ALA A 221 3.76 16.62 16.12
CA ALA A 221 3.87 18.08 15.94
C ALA A 221 5.32 18.57 16.15
N PHE A 222 6.29 17.80 15.70
CA PHE A 222 7.70 18.17 15.74
C PHE A 222 8.46 17.46 14.61
N ARG A 223 9.63 18.01 14.31
CA ARG A 223 10.64 17.40 13.43
C ARG A 223 11.93 17.21 14.21
N ILE A 224 12.77 16.28 13.77
CA ILE A 224 14.06 15.99 14.39
C ILE A 224 15.19 16.06 13.35
N ARG A 225 16.41 16.35 13.81
CA ARG A 225 17.61 16.30 12.99
C ARG A 225 18.79 15.83 13.83
N GLU A 226 19.59 14.93 13.26
CA GLU A 226 20.87 14.55 13.82
C GLU A 226 21.90 15.68 13.60
N THR A 227 22.69 15.94 14.62
CA THR A 227 23.80 16.90 14.58
C THR A 227 25.01 16.29 15.29
N PRO A 228 26.23 16.84 15.11
CA PRO A 228 27.40 16.37 15.86
C PRO A 228 27.23 16.40 17.39
N ASN A 229 26.29 17.21 17.89
CA ASN A 229 26.01 17.32 19.32
C ASN A 229 24.77 16.50 19.77
N GLY A 230 24.27 15.60 18.93
CA GLY A 230 23.09 14.77 19.19
C GLY A 230 21.85 15.22 18.42
N ILE A 231 20.71 14.62 18.78
CA ILE A 231 19.43 14.89 18.12
C ILE A 231 18.83 16.17 18.65
N ILE A 232 18.53 17.09 17.74
CA ILE A 232 17.72 18.28 18.04
C ILE A 232 16.27 18.08 17.62
N ARG A 233 15.36 18.78 18.29
CA ARG A 233 13.91 18.70 18.06
C ARG A 233 13.32 20.09 17.96
N GLU A 234 12.48 20.31 16.96
CA GLU A 234 11.80 21.57 16.72
C GLU A 234 10.31 21.36 16.54
N LYS A 235 9.48 22.26 17.08
CA LYS A 235 8.02 22.19 16.93
C LYS A 235 7.62 22.51 15.50
N THR A 236 6.63 21.75 15.01
CA THR A 236 5.92 22.01 13.75
C THR A 236 4.43 22.24 14.02
N GLY A 237 3.67 22.57 13.00
CA GLY A 237 2.22 22.42 13.04
C GLY A 237 1.81 20.96 13.31
N ALA A 238 0.65 20.78 13.95
CA ALA A 238 0.09 19.43 14.10
C ALA A 238 -0.34 18.88 12.75
N ASN A 239 -0.07 17.61 12.50
CA ASN A 239 -0.61 16.92 11.34
C ASN A 239 -1.59 15.82 11.76
N ARG A 240 -2.52 15.45 10.89
CA ARG A 240 -3.50 14.38 11.09
C ARG A 240 -3.15 13.13 10.27
N ALA A 241 -1.93 13.08 9.76
CA ALA A 241 -1.47 11.95 8.96
C ALA A 241 -1.47 10.67 9.80
N GLN A 242 -1.74 9.56 9.13
CA GLN A 242 -1.63 8.22 9.72
C GLN A 242 -0.57 7.41 8.99
N TRP A 243 -0.71 7.25 7.68
CA TRP A 243 0.19 6.48 6.83
C TRP A 243 0.54 7.28 5.58
N GLY A 244 1.78 7.71 5.47
CA GLY A 244 2.35 8.38 4.30
C GLY A 244 2.71 9.84 4.52
N ILE A 245 3.95 10.19 4.19
CA ILE A 245 4.47 11.55 4.04
C ILE A 245 5.30 11.58 2.76
N THR A 246 5.15 12.64 1.98
CA THR A 246 5.93 12.89 0.78
C THR A 246 6.22 14.39 0.63
N GLN A 247 7.05 14.77 -0.34
CA GLN A 247 7.34 16.18 -0.64
C GLN A 247 7.30 16.43 -2.14
N ASP A 248 7.05 17.68 -2.51
CA ASP A 248 7.18 18.15 -3.88
C ASP A 248 8.60 18.67 -4.20
N ASP A 249 8.82 19.13 -5.43
CA ASP A 249 10.12 19.68 -5.89
C ASP A 249 10.55 20.97 -5.15
N ASP A 250 9.64 21.60 -4.39
CA ASP A 250 9.94 22.78 -3.54
C ASP A 250 10.18 22.37 -2.07
N GLY A 251 10.13 21.08 -1.74
CA GLY A 251 10.26 20.56 -0.37
C GLY A 251 9.02 20.77 0.49
N LYS A 252 7.87 21.11 -0.11
CA LYS A 252 6.61 21.18 0.61
C LYS A 252 6.10 19.79 0.94
N LEU A 253 5.76 19.58 2.21
CA LEU A 253 5.30 18.28 2.71
C LEU A 253 3.81 18.08 2.50
N TYR A 254 3.46 16.87 2.08
CA TYR A 254 2.10 16.37 1.94
C TYR A 254 1.95 15.11 2.76
N PHE A 255 0.77 14.92 3.32
CA PHE A 255 0.49 13.76 4.17
C PHE A 255 -0.98 13.32 4.05
N GLN A 256 -1.24 12.10 4.51
CA GLN A 256 -2.52 11.44 4.35
C GLN A 256 -3.32 11.45 5.65
N GLY A 257 -4.55 11.90 5.59
CA GLY A 257 -5.42 12.13 6.75
C GLY A 257 -6.20 10.91 7.24
N GLY A 258 -5.83 9.70 6.86
CA GLY A 258 -6.47 8.46 7.34
C GLY A 258 -7.98 8.45 7.13
N ALA A 259 -8.74 8.24 8.19
CA ALA A 259 -10.20 8.13 8.15
C ALA A 259 -10.95 9.37 7.62
N SER A 260 -10.32 10.55 7.59
CA SER A 260 -10.92 11.72 6.94
C SER A 260 -10.91 11.61 5.42
N GLY A 261 -10.04 10.76 4.89
CA GLY A 261 -9.87 10.52 3.46
C GLY A 261 -9.42 11.72 2.66
N VAL A 262 -8.99 12.77 3.34
CA VAL A 262 -8.59 14.02 2.73
C VAL A 262 -7.08 14.16 2.89
N PRO A 263 -6.30 14.17 1.79
CA PRO A 263 -4.89 14.50 1.86
C PRO A 263 -4.73 15.95 2.31
N SER A 264 -3.64 16.21 3.00
CA SER A 264 -3.33 17.50 3.59
C SER A 264 -1.89 17.89 3.29
N HIS A 265 -1.57 19.12 3.59
CA HIS A 265 -0.22 19.66 3.48
C HIS A 265 -0.03 20.73 4.54
N PHE A 266 1.22 21.00 4.88
CA PHE A 266 1.53 22.20 5.61
C PHE A 266 1.62 23.38 4.65
N GLN A 267 0.85 24.43 4.86
CA GLN A 267 1.11 25.72 4.20
C GLN A 267 2.44 26.30 4.74
N PHE A 268 2.61 26.18 6.06
CA PHE A 268 3.84 26.52 6.74
C PHE A 268 4.21 25.39 7.72
N PRO A 269 5.29 24.65 7.50
CA PRO A 269 5.63 23.47 8.33
C PRO A 269 6.10 23.83 9.74
N ILE A 270 6.48 25.09 9.97
CA ILE A 270 7.03 25.55 11.23
C ILE A 270 6.09 26.61 11.85
N GLN A 271 5.88 26.56 13.16
CA GLN A 271 5.18 27.62 13.88
C GLN A 271 6.13 28.80 14.13
N TYR A 272 5.81 29.96 13.54
CA TYR A 272 6.57 31.20 13.73
C TYR A 272 5.85 32.12 14.73
N GLY A 273 6.18 32.00 16.01
CA GLY A 273 5.56 32.82 17.05
C GLY A 273 4.06 32.60 17.12
N ASN A 274 3.29 33.69 17.01
CA ASN A 274 1.81 33.67 16.99
C ASN A 274 1.23 33.65 15.57
N PHE A 275 2.06 33.51 14.55
CA PHE A 275 1.56 33.42 13.19
C PHE A 275 0.97 32.03 12.95
N ASP A 276 -0.28 32.01 12.59
CA ASP A 276 -1.06 30.82 12.27
C ASP A 276 -1.85 31.09 10.98
N VAL A 277 -1.93 30.11 10.10
CA VAL A 277 -2.88 30.18 9.00
C VAL A 277 -4.18 29.57 9.48
N PRO A 278 -5.21 30.37 9.79
CA PRO A 278 -6.44 29.82 10.31
C PRO A 278 -7.00 28.77 9.36
N ASN A 279 -7.28 27.58 9.92
CA ASN A 279 -7.89 26.49 9.17
C ASN A 279 -7.14 26.09 7.90
N GLU A 280 -5.79 26.00 7.91
CA GLU A 280 -5.02 25.55 6.75
C GLU A 280 -5.44 24.16 6.23
N LEU A 281 -6.11 23.37 7.05
CA LEU A 281 -6.73 22.09 6.69
C LEU A 281 -8.23 22.19 6.36
N ALA A 282 -8.75 23.42 6.26
CA ALA A 282 -10.16 23.64 5.95
C ALA A 282 -10.49 23.38 4.48
N ALA A 283 -11.80 23.23 4.19
CA ALA A 283 -12.31 22.97 2.86
C ALA A 283 -11.90 24.01 1.79
N GLY A 284 -11.52 25.25 2.19
CA GLY A 284 -11.00 26.26 1.26
C GLY A 284 -9.65 25.91 0.62
N PHE A 285 -8.88 25.02 1.24
CA PHE A 285 -7.59 24.53 0.74
C PHE A 285 -7.68 23.16 0.08
N VAL A 286 -8.80 22.46 0.24
CA VAL A 286 -9.03 21.12 -0.29
C VAL A 286 -10.36 21.10 -1.02
N VAL A 287 -10.33 20.83 -2.33
CA VAL A 287 -11.55 20.65 -3.09
C VAL A 287 -12.15 19.28 -2.79
N PRO A 288 -13.47 19.19 -2.48
CA PRO A 288 -14.13 17.93 -2.15
C PRO A 288 -13.90 16.85 -3.21
N TYR A 289 -13.66 15.63 -2.76
CA TYR A 289 -13.35 14.51 -3.65
C TYR A 289 -14.56 13.79 -4.22
N GLY A 290 -15.74 14.10 -3.79
CA GLY A 290 -16.91 13.30 -4.14
C GLY A 290 -16.87 11.89 -3.56
N ALA A 291 -17.91 11.12 -3.81
CA ALA A 291 -17.98 9.71 -3.39
C ALA A 291 -16.95 8.86 -4.13
N ALA A 292 -16.37 7.89 -3.45
CA ALA A 292 -15.53 6.88 -4.08
C ALA A 292 -16.35 6.04 -5.07
N VAL A 293 -15.78 5.73 -6.22
CA VAL A 293 -16.45 4.92 -7.23
C VAL A 293 -16.69 3.51 -6.70
N LYS A 294 -17.90 3.00 -6.88
CA LYS A 294 -18.22 1.63 -6.52
C LYS A 294 -17.47 0.64 -7.38
N ILE A 295 -16.69 -0.22 -6.76
CA ILE A 295 -15.95 -1.29 -7.44
C ILE A 295 -16.48 -2.67 -7.02
N SER A 296 -16.85 -2.84 -5.75
CA SER A 296 -17.32 -4.08 -5.16
C SER A 296 -18.33 -3.79 -4.06
N ASP A 297 -19.16 -4.78 -3.72
CA ASP A 297 -20.13 -4.71 -2.64
C ASP A 297 -19.54 -5.03 -1.26
N MET A 298 -18.31 -5.54 -1.20
CA MET A 298 -17.62 -5.92 0.03
C MET A 298 -16.93 -4.74 0.69
N GLN A 299 -17.69 -3.75 1.11
CA GLN A 299 -17.13 -2.57 1.76
C GLN A 299 -18.02 -2.09 2.89
N GLY A 300 -17.42 -1.41 3.77
CA GLY A 300 -18.07 -0.87 4.93
C GLY A 300 -17.02 -0.70 5.98
N GLY A 301 -17.19 -0.37 7.09
CA GLY A 301 -16.36 -0.11 8.24
C GLY A 301 -17.22 0.66 9.19
N MET A 302 -17.61 1.85 8.82
CA MET A 302 -18.48 2.69 9.62
C MET A 302 -19.92 2.68 9.09
N ASP A 303 -20.87 2.92 9.96
CA ASP A 303 -22.27 3.11 9.60
C ASP A 303 -22.49 4.34 8.70
N GLU A 304 -23.52 4.37 7.92
CA GLU A 304 -23.92 5.49 7.06
C GLU A 304 -22.88 5.93 6.00
N ILE A 305 -21.90 5.10 5.72
CA ILE A 305 -20.87 5.43 4.72
C ILE A 305 -21.30 5.14 3.29
N ARG A 306 -22.31 4.29 3.11
CA ARG A 306 -22.74 3.86 1.78
C ARG A 306 -23.82 4.74 1.20
N GLN A 307 -23.65 5.07 -0.09
CA GLN A 307 -24.70 5.64 -0.92
C GLN A 307 -25.75 4.55 -1.27
N PRO A 308 -26.98 4.93 -1.65
CA PRO A 308 -27.98 3.97 -2.09
C PRO A 308 -27.54 3.04 -3.24
N ASP A 309 -26.63 3.50 -4.09
CA ASP A 309 -26.04 2.71 -5.18
C ASP A 309 -24.92 1.76 -4.70
N GLY A 310 -24.60 1.77 -3.40
CA GLY A 310 -23.58 0.96 -2.76
C GLY A 310 -22.16 1.51 -2.90
N SER A 311 -21.95 2.70 -3.48
CA SER A 311 -20.67 3.39 -3.44
C SER A 311 -20.40 3.92 -2.03
N LEU A 312 -19.13 4.21 -1.73
CA LEU A 312 -18.78 4.92 -0.50
C LEU A 312 -19.12 6.41 -0.65
N ASN A 313 -19.74 7.01 0.38
CA ASN A 313 -20.02 8.44 0.38
C ASN A 313 -18.77 9.30 0.64
N ARG A 314 -17.73 8.69 1.17
CA ARG A 314 -16.43 9.29 1.45
C ARG A 314 -15.34 8.23 1.54
N VAL A 315 -14.11 8.65 1.45
CA VAL A 315 -12.94 7.82 1.72
C VAL A 315 -12.83 7.56 3.23
N THR A 316 -12.52 6.35 3.64
CA THR A 316 -12.59 5.92 5.04
C THR A 316 -11.30 5.39 5.63
N GLY A 317 -10.34 5.01 4.80
CA GLY A 317 -9.11 4.37 5.25
C GLY A 317 -7.94 4.69 4.34
N SER A 318 -7.82 5.95 3.87
CA SER A 318 -6.71 6.35 3.01
C SER A 318 -5.37 6.08 3.67
N ALA A 319 -4.42 5.55 2.90
CA ALA A 319 -3.09 5.17 3.35
C ALA A 319 -2.07 5.38 2.23
N GLY A 320 -0.83 5.65 2.61
CA GLY A 320 0.28 5.91 1.71
C GLY A 320 0.05 7.08 0.78
N ASN A 321 1.07 7.78 0.43
CA ASN A 321 0.99 8.84 -0.57
C ASN A 321 2.36 9.15 -1.15
N ASP A 322 2.37 9.57 -2.41
CA ASP A 322 3.57 10.07 -3.09
C ASP A 322 3.22 11.26 -3.99
N ILE A 323 4.04 12.28 -3.97
CA ILE A 323 4.12 13.24 -5.08
C ILE A 323 5.01 12.57 -6.12
N PHE A 324 4.43 12.13 -7.23
CA PHE A 324 5.19 11.47 -8.26
C PHE A 324 6.19 12.44 -8.91
N ARG A 325 7.47 12.19 -8.71
CA ARG A 325 8.57 13.00 -9.22
C ARG A 325 9.49 12.23 -10.18
N GLY A 326 9.03 11.06 -10.64
CA GLY A 326 9.73 10.26 -11.64
C GLY A 326 9.65 10.87 -13.04
N ASP A 327 10.45 10.33 -13.96
CA ASP A 327 10.59 10.81 -15.33
C ASP A 327 10.22 9.75 -16.39
N ARG A 328 9.65 8.61 -15.96
CA ARG A 328 9.29 7.47 -16.84
C ARG A 328 7.76 7.22 -16.90
N LEU A 329 6.97 8.25 -16.63
CA LEU A 329 5.55 8.33 -16.91
C LEU A 329 5.26 9.66 -17.62
N PRO A 330 4.07 9.86 -18.21
CA PRO A 330 3.70 11.12 -18.87
C PRO A 330 3.93 12.34 -17.97
N ALA A 331 4.38 13.44 -18.56
CA ALA A 331 4.64 14.68 -17.84
C ALA A 331 3.42 15.22 -17.09
N SER A 332 2.21 14.87 -17.54
CA SER A 332 0.95 15.27 -16.89
C SER A 332 0.74 14.69 -15.48
N VAL A 333 1.46 13.62 -15.12
CA VAL A 333 1.37 13.02 -13.77
C VAL A 333 2.53 13.45 -12.87
N ARG A 334 3.59 14.07 -13.42
CA ARG A 334 4.69 14.59 -12.60
C ARG A 334 4.21 15.76 -11.73
N GLY A 335 4.60 15.74 -10.46
CA GLY A 335 4.16 16.71 -9.45
C GLY A 335 2.74 16.52 -8.95
N GLN A 336 2.04 15.47 -9.43
CA GLN A 336 0.74 15.10 -8.90
C GLN A 336 0.88 14.27 -7.63
N LEU A 337 -0.03 14.48 -6.69
CA LEU A 337 -0.13 13.69 -5.47
C LEU A 337 -1.00 12.45 -5.73
N PHE A 338 -0.46 11.30 -5.42
CA PHE A 338 -1.19 10.02 -5.44
C PHE A 338 -1.35 9.49 -4.03
N TYR A 339 -2.48 8.86 -3.74
CA TYR A 339 -2.68 8.14 -2.49
C TYR A 339 -3.61 6.95 -2.65
N GLY A 340 -3.36 5.92 -1.81
CA GLY A 340 -4.16 4.72 -1.73
C GLY A 340 -5.43 4.90 -0.90
N GLU A 341 -6.47 4.23 -1.30
CA GLU A 341 -7.66 3.99 -0.48
C GLU A 341 -7.96 2.48 -0.52
N PRO A 342 -7.37 1.74 0.42
CA PRO A 342 -7.44 0.29 0.41
C PRO A 342 -8.84 -0.26 0.67
N VAL A 343 -9.71 0.47 1.38
CA VAL A 343 -11.10 0.07 1.61
C VAL A 343 -11.89 0.09 0.30
N ALA A 344 -11.73 1.12 -0.53
CA ALA A 344 -12.38 1.24 -1.84
C ALA A 344 -11.59 0.57 -2.98
N ARG A 345 -10.37 0.10 -2.75
CA ARG A 345 -9.48 -0.52 -3.77
C ARG A 345 -9.16 0.40 -4.93
N ILE A 346 -8.79 1.62 -4.61
CA ILE A 346 -8.47 2.67 -5.59
C ILE A 346 -7.16 3.37 -5.22
N VAL A 347 -6.53 3.95 -6.24
CA VAL A 347 -5.50 4.99 -6.08
C VAL A 347 -6.03 6.26 -6.69
N ARG A 348 -6.04 7.34 -5.91
CA ARG A 348 -6.50 8.67 -6.33
C ARG A 348 -5.35 9.51 -6.83
N GLN A 349 -5.65 10.37 -7.80
CA GLN A 349 -4.73 11.36 -8.33
C GLN A 349 -5.25 12.76 -8.02
N ILE A 350 -4.40 13.55 -7.41
CA ILE A 350 -4.70 14.90 -6.94
C ILE A 350 -3.74 15.88 -7.60
N ASN A 351 -4.27 16.97 -8.10
CA ASN A 351 -3.48 18.07 -8.64
C ASN A 351 -3.26 19.14 -7.55
N PRO A 352 -2.04 19.31 -7.01
CA PRO A 352 -1.70 20.44 -6.14
C PRO A 352 -1.57 21.71 -7.00
N ILE A 353 -2.47 22.65 -6.82
CA ILE A 353 -2.42 23.94 -7.51
C ILE A 353 -1.81 24.99 -6.57
N LYS A 354 -0.66 25.53 -6.97
CA LYS A 354 0.04 26.60 -6.23
C LYS A 354 -0.35 27.95 -6.82
N LYS A 355 -0.94 28.82 -6.01
CA LYS A 355 -1.33 30.17 -6.40
C LYS A 355 -1.14 31.12 -5.23
N ASP A 356 -0.49 32.27 -5.49
CA ASP A 356 -0.27 33.34 -4.49
C ASP A 356 0.37 32.85 -3.18
N GLY A 357 1.28 31.86 -3.29
CA GLY A 357 1.97 31.24 -2.14
C GLY A 357 1.16 30.17 -1.41
N LEU A 358 -0.09 29.95 -1.78
CA LEU A 358 -0.96 28.94 -1.19
C LEU A 358 -1.09 27.73 -2.13
N THR A 359 -1.38 26.58 -1.54
CA THR A 359 -1.64 25.32 -2.27
C THR A 359 -3.08 24.89 -2.04
N THR A 360 -3.77 24.51 -3.11
CA THR A 360 -5.07 23.84 -3.06
C THR A 360 -4.98 22.48 -3.75
N LEU A 361 -5.75 21.50 -3.29
CA LEU A 361 -5.73 20.14 -3.78
C LEU A 361 -7.02 19.84 -4.57
N HIS A 362 -6.89 19.35 -5.80
CA HIS A 362 -8.01 19.08 -6.69
C HIS A 362 -7.98 17.63 -7.18
N ASN A 363 -9.10 16.92 -7.04
CA ASN A 363 -9.25 15.58 -7.60
C ASN A 363 -9.31 15.63 -9.13
N VAL A 364 -8.37 14.99 -9.80
CA VAL A 364 -8.25 14.97 -11.27
C VAL A 364 -9.45 14.29 -11.94
N PHE A 365 -10.03 13.28 -11.30
CA PHE A 365 -11.10 12.45 -11.87
C PHE A 365 -12.50 12.78 -11.34
N GLN A 366 -12.66 13.86 -10.58
CA GLN A 366 -13.93 14.20 -9.91
C GLN A 366 -15.13 14.20 -10.87
N ASP A 367 -15.01 14.88 -12.00
CA ASP A 367 -16.10 15.03 -12.97
C ASP A 367 -16.31 13.78 -13.84
N GLN A 368 -15.32 12.90 -13.88
CA GLN A 368 -15.34 11.68 -14.69
C GLN A 368 -15.94 10.49 -13.94
N LYS A 369 -16.23 10.63 -12.66
CA LYS A 369 -16.63 9.53 -11.75
C LYS A 369 -15.70 8.32 -11.88
N SER A 370 -14.40 8.61 -11.88
CA SER A 370 -13.32 7.64 -12.06
C SER A 370 -12.20 7.91 -11.05
N GLU A 371 -11.20 7.05 -11.06
CA GLU A 371 -10.00 7.17 -10.25
C GLU A 371 -8.79 6.74 -11.10
N PHE A 372 -7.57 7.08 -10.70
CA PHE A 372 -6.36 6.74 -11.46
C PHE A 372 -6.18 5.22 -11.56
N ILE A 373 -6.25 4.50 -10.43
CA ILE A 373 -6.30 3.02 -10.43
C ILE A 373 -7.58 2.61 -9.72
N ARG A 374 -8.30 1.67 -10.31
CA ARG A 374 -9.46 0.99 -9.71
C ARG A 374 -9.26 -0.50 -9.87
N SER A 375 -9.70 -1.29 -8.90
CA SER A 375 -9.68 -2.74 -9.02
C SER A 375 -11.01 -3.35 -8.65
N THR A 376 -11.45 -4.34 -9.44
CA THR A 376 -12.60 -5.18 -9.11
C THR A 376 -12.22 -6.39 -8.24
N ASP A 377 -10.91 -6.56 -7.96
CA ASP A 377 -10.43 -7.57 -7.01
C ASP A 377 -10.67 -7.09 -5.58
N PRO A 378 -11.47 -7.81 -4.76
CA PRO A 378 -11.77 -7.41 -3.39
C PRO A 378 -10.56 -7.42 -2.47
N LEU A 379 -9.46 -8.05 -2.86
CA LEU A 379 -8.24 -8.18 -2.06
C LEU A 379 -7.18 -7.12 -2.38
N PHE A 380 -7.35 -6.34 -3.45
CA PHE A 380 -6.44 -5.23 -3.77
C PHE A 380 -6.49 -4.17 -2.67
N ARG A 381 -5.36 -3.95 -1.99
CA ARG A 381 -5.22 -3.04 -0.85
C ARG A 381 -4.02 -2.12 -1.06
N PRO A 382 -4.17 -1.05 -1.87
CA PRO A 382 -3.07 -0.10 -2.09
C PRO A 382 -2.87 0.74 -0.83
N ILE A 383 -1.77 0.47 -0.11
CA ILE A 383 -1.51 1.09 1.20
C ILE A 383 -0.26 1.96 1.22
N ASP A 384 0.57 1.89 0.20
CA ASP A 384 1.71 2.79 0.02
C ASP A 384 2.08 2.91 -1.45
N MET A 385 2.83 3.94 -1.80
CA MET A 385 3.39 4.15 -3.13
C MET A 385 4.65 4.99 -3.08
N ALA A 386 5.52 4.80 -4.06
CA ALA A 386 6.78 5.51 -4.12
C ALA A 386 7.22 5.79 -5.56
N THR A 387 7.81 6.95 -5.77
CA THR A 387 8.64 7.22 -6.94
C THR A 387 9.90 6.36 -6.85
N ALA A 388 10.09 5.48 -7.82
CA ALA A 388 11.18 4.50 -7.80
C ALA A 388 12.48 5.02 -8.47
N PRO A 389 13.64 4.40 -8.18
CA PRO A 389 14.91 4.75 -8.83
C PRO A 389 14.86 4.65 -10.35
N ASP A 390 14.05 3.76 -10.90
CA ASP A 390 13.86 3.54 -12.34
C ASP A 390 12.95 4.57 -13.03
N GLY A 391 12.50 5.60 -12.29
CA GLY A 391 11.71 6.71 -12.77
C GLY A 391 10.21 6.42 -12.90
N THR A 392 9.76 5.22 -12.54
CA THR A 392 8.34 4.84 -12.52
C THR A 392 7.73 4.97 -11.13
N MET A 393 6.44 4.67 -10.98
CA MET A 393 5.74 4.63 -9.70
C MET A 393 5.54 3.18 -9.26
N TYR A 394 5.86 2.88 -8.00
CA TYR A 394 5.56 1.58 -7.40
C TYR A 394 4.37 1.71 -6.44
N ILE A 395 3.54 0.68 -6.40
CA ILE A 395 2.36 0.57 -5.53
C ILE A 395 2.52 -0.64 -4.63
N VAL A 396 2.35 -0.45 -3.34
CA VAL A 396 2.31 -1.51 -2.34
C VAL A 396 0.88 -1.98 -2.19
N ASP A 397 0.63 -3.23 -2.55
CA ASP A 397 -0.64 -3.94 -2.39
C ASP A 397 -0.48 -4.94 -1.25
N MET A 398 -1.03 -4.64 -0.09
CA MET A 398 -1.01 -5.58 1.04
C MET A 398 -1.68 -6.91 0.68
N TYR A 399 -2.56 -6.90 -0.29
CA TYR A 399 -3.30 -8.04 -0.82
C TYR A 399 -3.94 -8.88 0.29
N HIS A 400 -4.86 -8.25 1.00
CA HIS A 400 -5.38 -8.75 2.27
C HIS A 400 -6.91 -8.72 2.32
N GLY A 401 -7.51 -9.69 3.03
CA GLY A 401 -8.95 -9.79 3.13
C GLY A 401 -9.56 -8.68 3.98
N ILE A 402 -8.97 -8.38 5.13
CA ILE A 402 -9.43 -7.36 6.06
C ILE A 402 -8.49 -6.16 6.00
N ILE A 403 -9.02 -4.95 5.95
CA ILE A 403 -8.26 -3.71 5.96
C ILE A 403 -8.93 -2.66 6.85
N GLN A 404 -9.27 -3.06 8.03
CA GLN A 404 -9.81 -2.24 9.11
C GLN A 404 -9.42 -2.88 10.43
N GLU A 405 -8.94 -2.10 11.34
CA GLU A 405 -8.50 -2.56 12.65
C GLU A 405 -9.68 -3.06 13.52
N GLY A 406 -9.38 -3.93 14.48
CA GLY A 406 -10.37 -4.68 15.25
C GLY A 406 -11.47 -3.87 15.94
N GLN A 407 -11.21 -2.62 16.31
CA GLN A 407 -12.24 -1.73 16.86
C GLN A 407 -13.40 -1.46 15.88
N TRP A 408 -13.17 -1.61 14.57
CA TRP A 408 -14.16 -1.41 13.50
C TRP A 408 -14.85 -2.70 13.07
N THR A 409 -14.44 -3.84 13.64
CA THR A 409 -14.96 -5.17 13.32
C THR A 409 -15.66 -5.86 14.49
N PRO A 410 -16.37 -5.15 15.41
CA PRO A 410 -17.09 -5.81 16.48
C PRO A 410 -18.19 -6.70 15.92
N LYS A 411 -18.55 -7.76 16.65
CA LYS A 411 -19.67 -8.63 16.28
C LYS A 411 -20.94 -7.82 16.08
N GLY A 412 -21.69 -8.13 15.03
CA GLY A 412 -22.90 -7.40 14.67
C GLY A 412 -22.65 -6.13 13.85
N SER A 413 -21.41 -5.68 13.65
CA SER A 413 -21.13 -4.57 12.72
C SER A 413 -21.28 -5.01 11.26
N TYR A 414 -21.54 -4.04 10.38
CA TYR A 414 -21.63 -4.31 8.94
C TYR A 414 -20.36 -4.97 8.40
N LEU A 415 -19.20 -4.44 8.74
CA LEU A 415 -17.92 -4.98 8.27
C LEU A 415 -17.70 -6.41 8.78
N ARG A 416 -17.95 -6.69 10.07
CA ARG A 416 -17.83 -8.05 10.63
C ARG A 416 -18.72 -9.03 9.87
N THR A 417 -19.96 -8.64 9.60
CA THR A 417 -20.89 -9.45 8.83
C THR A 417 -20.36 -9.76 7.42
N LYS A 418 -19.77 -8.78 6.75
CA LYS A 418 -19.17 -9.00 5.42
C LYS A 418 -17.91 -9.86 5.49
N ILE A 419 -17.07 -9.69 6.50
CA ILE A 419 -15.90 -10.56 6.74
C ILE A 419 -16.34 -12.02 6.87
N GLU A 420 -17.34 -12.29 7.72
CA GLU A 420 -17.83 -13.64 7.97
C GLU A 420 -18.55 -14.23 6.74
N GLN A 421 -19.34 -13.41 6.03
CA GLN A 421 -20.09 -13.79 4.85
C GLN A 421 -19.17 -14.25 3.69
N TYR A 422 -18.08 -13.53 3.46
CA TYR A 422 -17.14 -13.80 2.36
C TYR A 422 -15.85 -14.50 2.81
N LYS A 423 -15.71 -14.85 4.10
CA LYS A 423 -14.52 -15.49 4.69
C LYS A 423 -13.24 -14.70 4.46
N LEU A 424 -13.33 -13.38 4.56
CA LEU A 424 -12.17 -12.49 4.33
C LEU A 424 -11.06 -12.69 5.36
N ASP A 425 -11.38 -13.15 6.57
CA ASP A 425 -10.44 -13.51 7.63
C ASP A 425 -9.54 -14.72 7.29
N LYS A 426 -9.79 -15.40 6.18
CA LYS A 426 -8.97 -16.52 5.71
C LYS A 426 -7.95 -16.12 4.64
N VAL A 427 -7.97 -14.87 4.21
CA VAL A 427 -7.04 -14.36 3.19
C VAL A 427 -6.01 -13.47 3.86
N VAL A 428 -4.92 -14.10 4.29
CA VAL A 428 -3.81 -13.50 5.04
C VAL A 428 -2.47 -14.00 4.51
N GLY A 429 -1.37 -13.33 4.84
CA GLY A 429 -0.01 -13.77 4.50
C GLY A 429 0.36 -13.63 3.02
N LEU A 430 -0.38 -12.84 2.26
CA LEU A 430 -0.10 -12.51 0.86
C LEU A 430 0.52 -11.10 0.76
N GLY A 431 0.89 -10.68 -0.46
CA GLY A 431 1.39 -9.34 -0.68
C GLY A 431 2.04 -9.16 -2.04
N ARG A 432 1.88 -7.98 -2.64
CA ARG A 432 2.35 -7.67 -4.00
C ARG A 432 2.89 -6.25 -4.06
N ILE A 433 3.91 -6.07 -4.85
CA ILE A 433 4.41 -4.76 -5.24
C ILE A 433 4.30 -4.65 -6.75
N TRP A 434 3.66 -3.59 -7.20
CA TRP A 434 3.37 -3.32 -8.59
C TRP A 434 4.15 -2.12 -9.09
N ARG A 435 4.64 -2.17 -10.32
CA ARG A 435 5.09 -1.00 -11.08
C ARG A 435 3.95 -0.49 -11.93
N VAL A 436 3.69 0.81 -11.88
CA VAL A 436 2.89 1.52 -12.87
C VAL A 436 3.82 1.90 -14.02
N SER A 437 3.51 1.45 -15.22
CA SER A 437 4.24 1.79 -16.45
C SER A 437 3.29 2.40 -17.48
N HIS A 438 3.84 3.04 -18.51
CA HIS A 438 3.08 3.62 -19.61
C HIS A 438 3.72 3.24 -20.93
N GLU A 439 2.90 2.92 -21.96
CA GLU A 439 3.37 2.42 -23.25
C GLU A 439 4.35 3.33 -23.97
N GLY A 440 4.29 4.64 -23.75
CA GLY A 440 5.22 5.63 -24.32
C GLY A 440 6.57 5.76 -23.59
N PHE A 441 6.80 4.99 -22.54
CA PHE A 441 7.99 5.12 -21.69
C PHE A 441 8.62 3.76 -21.39
N GLN A 442 9.96 3.77 -21.27
CA GLN A 442 10.72 2.64 -20.76
C GLN A 442 11.29 3.03 -19.38
N ARG A 443 11.30 2.08 -18.43
CA ARG A 443 11.97 2.32 -17.15
C ARG A 443 13.44 2.68 -17.36
N ASP A 444 14.02 3.45 -16.46
CA ASP A 444 15.46 3.65 -16.46
C ASP A 444 16.16 2.37 -16.00
N THR A 445 17.15 1.93 -16.75
CA THR A 445 17.95 0.74 -16.42
C THR A 445 19.25 1.10 -15.70
N LYS A 446 19.52 2.39 -15.45
CA LYS A 446 20.68 2.82 -14.68
C LYS A 446 20.47 2.46 -13.22
N GLN A 447 21.26 1.53 -12.71
CA GLN A 447 21.27 1.20 -11.29
C GLN A 447 22.06 2.23 -10.48
N PRO A 448 21.49 2.80 -9.42
CA PRO A 448 22.20 3.73 -8.56
C PRO A 448 23.31 3.04 -7.76
N ARG A 449 24.37 3.79 -7.44
CA ARG A 449 25.52 3.35 -6.65
C ARG A 449 26.00 4.47 -5.71
N MET A 450 25.08 5.25 -5.18
CA MET A 450 25.38 6.51 -4.50
C MET A 450 26.27 6.35 -3.28
N TYR A 451 26.20 5.22 -2.58
CA TYR A 451 27.11 4.95 -1.46
C TYR A 451 28.55 4.66 -1.86
N ASP A 452 28.79 4.38 -3.13
CA ASP A 452 30.13 4.09 -3.68
C ASP A 452 30.62 5.23 -4.60
N ASP A 453 29.74 6.21 -4.89
CA ASP A 453 30.06 7.37 -5.71
C ASP A 453 30.83 8.45 -4.91
N LYS A 454 31.65 9.22 -5.62
CA LYS A 454 32.31 10.39 -5.03
C LYS A 454 31.33 11.55 -4.89
N SER A 455 31.56 12.44 -3.91
CA SER A 455 30.69 13.61 -3.68
C SER A 455 30.51 14.47 -4.96
N ALA A 456 31.53 14.60 -5.81
CA ALA A 456 31.39 15.32 -7.08
C ALA A 456 30.36 14.66 -8.04
N THR A 457 30.23 13.33 -8.03
CA THR A 457 29.21 12.60 -8.79
C THR A 457 27.84 12.81 -8.16
N LEU A 458 27.74 12.70 -6.84
CA LEU A 458 26.48 12.91 -6.11
C LEU A 458 25.90 14.30 -6.36
N VAL A 459 26.75 15.34 -6.42
CA VAL A 459 26.33 16.71 -6.76
C VAL A 459 25.65 16.77 -8.13
N THR A 460 26.08 15.95 -9.11
CA THR A 460 25.41 15.93 -10.43
C THR A 460 24.01 15.34 -10.36
N TYR A 461 23.75 14.46 -9.41
CA TYR A 461 22.43 13.86 -9.22
C TYR A 461 21.39 14.82 -8.61
N LEU A 462 21.82 15.93 -7.99
CA LEU A 462 20.89 16.98 -7.52
C LEU A 462 20.11 17.65 -8.65
N ASN A 463 20.55 17.47 -9.90
CA ASN A 463 19.82 17.94 -11.09
C ASN A 463 19.28 16.78 -11.96
N HIS A 464 19.12 15.60 -11.37
CA HIS A 464 18.57 14.44 -12.09
C HIS A 464 17.09 14.65 -12.42
N PRO A 465 16.54 14.21 -13.57
CA PRO A 465 15.13 14.38 -13.90
C PRO A 465 14.19 13.61 -12.96
N ASN A 466 14.63 12.52 -12.34
CA ASN A 466 13.90 11.77 -11.34
C ASN A 466 14.20 12.32 -9.94
N GLY A 467 13.15 12.78 -9.22
CA GLY A 467 13.25 13.37 -7.88
C GLY A 467 13.81 12.42 -6.83
N TRP A 468 13.60 11.10 -6.95
CA TRP A 468 14.21 10.13 -6.04
C TRP A 468 15.75 10.23 -6.05
N TRP A 469 16.37 10.39 -7.22
CA TRP A 469 17.83 10.55 -7.33
C TRP A 469 18.31 11.84 -6.66
N GLN A 470 17.54 12.92 -6.78
CA GLN A 470 17.85 14.21 -6.16
C GLN A 470 17.85 14.09 -4.63
N ASP A 471 16.76 13.55 -4.06
CA ASP A 471 16.55 13.42 -2.62
C ASP A 471 17.58 12.49 -1.99
N MET A 472 17.81 11.34 -2.63
CA MET A 472 18.77 10.37 -2.13
C MET A 472 20.22 10.88 -2.22
N ALA A 473 20.58 11.58 -3.30
CA ALA A 473 21.90 12.20 -3.42
C ALA A 473 22.13 13.26 -2.34
N GLN A 474 21.12 14.09 -2.06
CA GLN A 474 21.17 15.05 -0.95
C GLN A 474 21.37 14.34 0.38
N GLN A 475 20.58 13.30 0.67
CA GLN A 475 20.68 12.55 1.92
C GLN A 475 22.06 11.89 2.10
N VAL A 476 22.70 11.42 1.02
CA VAL A 476 24.04 10.81 1.07
C VAL A 476 25.15 11.85 1.20
N LEU A 477 24.93 13.09 0.72
CA LEU A 477 25.88 14.20 0.83
C LEU A 477 25.94 14.82 2.21
N VAL A 478 24.87 14.77 3.00
CA VAL A 478 24.74 15.37 4.33
C VAL A 478 25.12 14.38 5.42
#